data_15651195875c17baafd6ec1b5da21f8b
#
_entry.id   15651195875c17baafd6ec1b5da21f8b
#
_cell.length_a   1.000
_cell.length_b   1.000
_cell.length_c   1.000
_cell.angle_alpha   90.00
_cell.angle_beta   90.00
_cell.angle_gamma   90.00
#
_symmetry.space_group_name_H-M   'P 1'
#
loop_
_entity.id
_entity.type
_entity.pdbx_description
1 polymer ?
#
loop_
_entity_poly.entity_id
_entity_poly.type
_entity_poly.pdbx_seq_one_letter_code
_entity_poly.pdbx_strand_id
1 'polypeptide(L)'
;MFRTLGGGDLPANDSKTTHPHAVTDMCDDGRRLYASALRSGRIARSEAAGTPCLMEFALLHPDPDDADWLRPVPPSAALAKRLHPIEREIQERRHFAVELTDSFEPFMTISAQDPPTTHAITVLEGLSRINAALDLSTAECRTEVLTVQPGGGRSEHALAEALERGRDVVDRGISLRTLYQHTVRHSQGTLAYAERLAEGKVEIRTLEELIERLIIFDRTVAYIPARSDRQIALELRHPGLVDYLAQVFEQLWRRATPLTEQVSYEPTPDGITGIQRSIAKLLVEGYVDEAIARRLGMNVRTCRAHIAKLATTLGSGSRAQLGYLVAQSGILNEEEN
;
A
#
# COMPACT_ATOMS: atom_id res chain seq x y z
N MET A 1 19.84 -3.27 30.09
CA MET A 1 19.56 -2.09 30.94
C MET A 1 19.48 -0.88 30.01
N PHE A 2 18.38 -0.77 29.26
CA PHE A 2 18.16 0.28 28.28
C PHE A 2 17.28 1.37 28.94
N ARG A 3 17.85 2.54 29.06
CA ARG A 3 17.19 3.75 29.59
C ARG A 3 16.28 4.31 28.49
N THR A 4 15.00 4.29 28.72
CA THR A 4 13.99 4.99 27.92
C THR A 4 14.32 6.48 27.89
N LEU A 5 14.66 7.00 26.71
CA LEU A 5 14.72 8.42 26.45
C LEU A 5 13.27 8.91 26.31
N GLY A 6 12.87 9.69 27.30
CA GLY A 6 11.56 10.31 27.37
C GLY A 6 11.35 11.29 26.20
N GLY A 7 10.15 11.23 25.65
CA GLY A 7 9.63 12.24 24.75
C GLY A 7 9.65 13.61 25.47
N GLY A 8 10.43 14.52 24.94
CA GLY A 8 10.41 15.91 25.39
C GLY A 8 9.11 16.56 24.93
N ASP A 9 8.16 16.65 25.83
CA ASP A 9 7.03 17.56 25.69
C ASP A 9 7.57 18.98 25.49
N LEU A 10 7.27 19.57 24.35
CA LEU A 10 7.40 20.99 24.13
C LEU A 10 6.52 21.68 25.18
N PRO A 11 7.01 22.65 25.93
CA PRO A 11 6.18 23.37 26.88
C PRO A 11 5.05 24.06 26.10
N ALA A 12 3.84 23.59 26.33
CA ALA A 12 2.64 24.32 25.94
C ALA A 12 2.69 25.67 26.63
N ASN A 13 2.94 26.71 25.86
CA ASN A 13 2.87 28.08 26.32
C ASN A 13 1.39 28.44 26.46
N ASP A 14 0.83 28.15 27.64
CA ASP A 14 -0.53 28.48 28.03
C ASP A 14 -0.64 29.98 28.35
N SER A 15 -0.61 30.82 27.30
CA SER A 15 -1.13 32.18 27.38
C SER A 15 -2.30 32.27 26.39
N LYS A 16 -3.50 32.10 26.93
CA LYS A 16 -4.78 32.39 26.28
C LYS A 16 -4.85 33.87 25.89
N THR A 17 -4.29 34.21 24.73
CA THR A 17 -4.64 35.47 24.05
C THR A 17 -5.82 35.15 23.12
N THR A 18 -6.97 35.67 23.48
CA THR A 18 -8.21 35.67 22.67
C THR A 18 -8.05 36.57 21.44
N HIS A 19 -7.12 36.22 20.54
CA HIS A 19 -6.94 36.90 19.28
C HIS A 19 -7.33 35.93 18.15
N PRO A 20 -8.20 36.31 17.20
CA PRO A 20 -8.90 35.40 16.31
C PRO A 20 -8.08 34.91 15.11
N HIS A 21 -6.76 34.85 15.17
CA HIS A 21 -5.93 34.41 14.03
C HIS A 21 -4.78 33.48 14.46
N ALA A 22 -4.22 32.76 13.49
CA ALA A 22 -3.08 31.86 13.71
C ALA A 22 -1.81 32.64 14.11
N VAL A 23 -0.88 31.96 14.80
CA VAL A 23 0.41 32.51 15.26
C VAL A 23 1.30 33.06 14.12
N THR A 24 1.00 32.68 12.88
CA THR A 24 1.71 33.07 11.66
C THR A 24 1.07 34.25 10.91
N ASP A 25 -0.10 34.69 11.36
CA ASP A 25 -0.86 35.72 10.66
C ASP A 25 -1.05 36.99 11.51
N MET A 26 -1.22 38.13 10.88
CA MET A 26 -1.43 39.44 11.52
C MET A 26 -2.83 39.93 11.19
N CYS A 27 -3.60 40.32 12.21
CA CYS A 27 -4.95 40.83 11.98
C CYS A 27 -4.93 42.19 11.24
N ASP A 28 -6.03 42.54 10.61
CA ASP A 28 -6.15 43.79 9.85
C ASP A 28 -6.00 45.02 10.73
N ASP A 29 -6.46 44.96 11.98
CA ASP A 29 -6.26 46.05 12.96
C ASP A 29 -4.80 46.19 13.31
N GLY A 30 -4.08 45.07 13.51
CA GLY A 30 -2.63 45.10 13.73
C GLY A 30 -1.87 45.66 12.54
N ARG A 31 -2.24 45.31 11.32
CA ARG A 31 -1.61 45.87 10.09
C ARG A 31 -1.84 47.37 9.99
N ARG A 32 -3.06 47.87 10.26
CA ARG A 32 -3.39 49.27 10.23
C ARG A 32 -2.61 50.07 11.30
N LEU A 33 -2.61 49.54 12.52
CA LEU A 33 -1.95 50.21 13.66
C LEU A 33 -0.43 50.25 13.46
N TYR A 34 0.18 49.15 13.00
CA TYR A 34 1.61 49.14 12.72
C TYR A 34 2.01 50.09 11.58
N ALA A 35 1.20 50.15 10.52
CA ALA A 35 1.43 51.13 9.45
C ALA A 35 1.29 52.58 9.93
N SER A 36 0.42 52.85 10.90
CA SER A 36 0.30 54.15 11.57
C SER A 36 1.57 54.44 12.40
N ALA A 37 2.00 53.46 13.21
CA ALA A 37 3.22 53.57 14.02
C ALA A 37 4.47 53.87 13.17
N LEU A 38 4.63 53.22 12.02
CA LEU A 38 5.73 53.48 11.09
C LEU A 38 5.73 54.91 10.54
N ARG A 39 4.55 55.52 10.37
CA ARG A 39 4.43 56.91 9.88
C ARG A 39 4.62 57.95 10.97
N SER A 40 4.09 57.69 12.16
CA SER A 40 4.14 58.64 13.30
C SER A 40 5.42 58.53 14.15
N GLY A 41 6.17 57.43 13.97
CA GLY A 41 7.38 57.14 14.76
C GLY A 41 7.10 56.54 16.14
N ARG A 42 5.88 56.63 16.67
CA ARG A 42 5.43 56.06 17.96
C ARG A 42 3.90 55.97 18.01
N ILE A 43 3.41 55.15 18.89
CA ILE A 43 1.97 55.04 19.23
C ILE A 43 1.79 54.86 20.73
N ALA A 44 0.63 55.24 21.26
CA ALA A 44 0.33 55.02 22.68
C ALA A 44 0.16 53.53 22.97
N ARG A 45 0.65 53.06 24.11
CA ARG A 45 0.49 51.66 24.54
C ARG A 45 -0.99 51.25 24.65
N SER A 46 -1.85 52.20 25.05
CA SER A 46 -3.30 51.99 25.12
C SER A 46 -3.92 51.65 23.77
N GLU A 47 -3.42 52.21 22.66
CA GLU A 47 -3.89 51.94 21.31
C GLU A 47 -3.53 50.51 20.86
N ALA A 48 -2.38 49.98 21.35
CA ALA A 48 -1.94 48.62 21.02
C ALA A 48 -2.57 47.54 21.89
N ALA A 49 -3.35 47.87 22.90
CA ALA A 49 -3.93 46.91 23.84
C ALA A 49 -4.84 45.86 23.14
N GLY A 50 -5.52 46.27 22.05
CA GLY A 50 -6.37 45.34 21.23
C GLY A 50 -5.61 44.51 20.18
N THR A 51 -4.29 44.69 20.06
CA THR A 51 -3.48 44.04 19.01
C THR A 51 -2.21 43.39 19.55
N PRO A 52 -2.33 42.39 20.46
CA PRO A 52 -1.18 41.77 21.11
C PRO A 52 -0.21 41.13 20.09
N CYS A 53 -0.69 40.73 18.91
CA CYS A 53 0.12 40.20 17.84
C CYS A 53 1.30 41.12 17.44
N LEU A 54 1.16 42.41 17.53
CA LEU A 54 2.26 43.33 17.21
C LEU A 54 3.46 43.22 18.17
N MET A 55 3.20 42.87 19.43
CA MET A 55 4.24 42.55 20.41
C MET A 55 4.81 41.15 20.19
N GLU A 56 3.96 40.19 19.91
CA GLU A 56 4.35 38.80 19.62
C GLU A 56 5.24 38.71 18.37
N PHE A 57 4.92 39.50 17.32
CA PHE A 57 5.75 39.60 16.12
C PHE A 57 6.98 40.50 16.31
N ALA A 58 7.20 41.06 17.51
CA ALA A 58 8.27 42.01 17.81
C ALA A 58 8.29 43.25 16.88
N LEU A 59 7.11 43.66 16.39
CA LEU A 59 6.93 44.82 15.52
C LEU A 59 6.86 46.14 16.29
N LEU A 60 6.50 46.06 17.57
CA LEU A 60 6.50 47.20 18.49
C LEU A 60 7.42 46.90 19.68
N HIS A 61 8.12 47.92 20.16
CA HIS A 61 8.98 47.87 21.34
C HIS A 61 8.64 49.02 22.27
N PRO A 62 8.68 48.82 23.60
CA PRO A 62 8.53 49.94 24.55
C PRO A 62 9.52 51.09 24.25
N ASP A 63 9.04 52.32 24.31
CA ASP A 63 9.90 53.48 24.21
C ASP A 63 10.82 53.54 25.44
N PRO A 64 12.14 53.64 25.27
CA PRO A 64 13.07 53.69 26.41
C PRO A 64 12.91 54.93 27.30
N ASP A 65 12.37 56.00 26.74
CA ASP A 65 12.24 57.30 27.44
C ASP A 65 10.84 57.50 28.05
N ASP A 66 9.82 56.72 27.58
CA ASP A 66 8.44 56.89 28.05
C ASP A 66 7.68 55.55 27.96
N ALA A 67 7.36 54.95 29.12
CA ALA A 67 6.72 53.63 29.23
C ALA A 67 5.29 53.56 28.65
N ASP A 68 4.64 54.71 28.46
CA ASP A 68 3.28 54.78 27.90
C ASP A 68 3.28 54.76 26.36
N TRP A 69 4.44 54.79 25.74
CA TRP A 69 4.60 54.78 24.29
C TRP A 69 5.31 53.53 23.79
N LEU A 70 5.00 53.16 22.54
CA LEU A 70 5.65 52.09 21.80
C LEU A 70 6.26 52.66 20.52
N ARG A 71 7.47 52.20 20.18
CA ARG A 71 8.14 52.51 18.92
C ARG A 71 8.07 51.35 17.94
N PRO A 72 7.85 51.63 16.65
CA PRO A 72 7.87 50.58 15.64
C PRO A 72 9.30 50.07 15.38
N VAL A 73 9.46 48.75 15.33
CA VAL A 73 10.69 48.10 14.87
C VAL A 73 10.61 48.00 13.34
N PRO A 74 11.68 48.31 12.59
CA PRO A 74 11.68 48.15 11.15
C PRO A 74 11.25 46.74 10.75
N PRO A 75 10.37 46.55 9.74
CA PRO A 75 9.85 45.23 9.36
C PRO A 75 10.93 44.19 9.07
N SER A 76 12.01 44.60 8.41
CA SER A 76 13.16 43.73 8.10
C SER A 76 13.89 43.25 9.37
N ALA A 77 14.03 44.10 10.38
CA ALA A 77 14.67 43.73 11.63
C ALA A 77 13.78 42.77 12.46
N ALA A 78 12.48 43.02 12.52
CA ALA A 78 11.54 42.14 13.19
C ALA A 78 11.47 40.77 12.51
N LEU A 79 11.42 40.73 11.18
CA LEU A 79 11.43 39.50 10.40
C LEU A 79 12.72 38.70 10.62
N ALA A 80 13.89 39.34 10.52
CA ALA A 80 15.19 38.71 10.76
C ALA A 80 15.26 38.06 12.15
N LYS A 81 14.79 38.81 13.20
CA LYS A 81 14.74 38.27 14.57
C LYS A 81 13.86 37.03 14.71
N ARG A 82 12.79 36.93 13.94
CA ARG A 82 11.87 35.75 13.94
C ARG A 82 12.40 34.61 13.11
N LEU A 83 13.07 34.87 12.00
CA LEU A 83 13.63 33.84 11.12
C LEU A 83 14.89 33.18 11.69
N HIS A 84 15.72 33.93 12.38
CA HIS A 84 17.01 33.45 12.90
C HIS A 84 16.92 32.15 13.73
N PRO A 85 15.99 31.97 14.70
CA PRO A 85 15.87 30.71 15.43
C PRO A 85 15.41 29.55 14.53
N ILE A 86 14.55 29.80 13.53
CA ILE A 86 14.07 28.80 12.58
C ILE A 86 15.22 28.34 11.67
N GLU A 87 16.00 29.30 11.15
CA GLU A 87 17.17 29.01 10.33
C GLU A 87 18.21 28.17 11.10
N ARG A 88 18.43 28.50 12.37
CA ARG A 88 19.32 27.75 13.25
C ARG A 88 18.82 26.32 13.46
N GLU A 89 17.54 26.13 13.74
CA GLU A 89 16.96 24.77 13.88
C GLU A 89 17.07 23.95 12.59
N ILE A 90 16.85 24.57 11.43
CA ILE A 90 17.04 23.93 10.13
C ILE A 90 18.49 23.47 9.95
N GLN A 91 19.45 24.32 10.33
CA GLN A 91 20.88 23.98 10.22
C GLN A 91 21.27 22.86 11.19
N GLU A 92 20.78 22.88 12.42
CA GLU A 92 21.02 21.84 13.41
C GLU A 92 20.46 20.47 12.92
N ARG A 93 19.24 20.47 12.34
CA ARG A 93 18.65 19.25 11.75
C ARG A 93 19.42 18.73 10.53
N ARG A 94 19.92 19.64 9.68
CA ARG A 94 20.77 19.28 8.55
C ARG A 94 22.09 18.67 9.00
N HIS A 95 22.72 19.25 10.01
CA HIS A 95 23.97 18.70 10.57
C HIS A 95 23.75 17.31 11.15
N PHE A 96 22.71 17.12 11.93
CA PHE A 96 22.33 15.82 12.46
C PHE A 96 22.09 14.77 11.36
N ALA A 97 21.45 15.16 10.25
CA ALA A 97 21.24 14.26 9.11
C ALA A 97 22.58 13.84 8.46
N VAL A 98 23.55 14.73 8.36
CA VAL A 98 24.89 14.40 7.86
C VAL A 98 25.60 13.44 8.82
N GLU A 99 25.65 13.76 10.12
CA GLU A 99 26.28 12.88 11.13
C GLU A 99 25.64 11.48 11.13
N LEU A 100 24.32 11.40 10.98
CA LEU A 100 23.63 10.12 10.86
C LEU A 100 24.06 9.37 9.60
N THR A 101 24.16 10.04 8.46
CA THR A 101 24.62 9.44 7.20
C THR A 101 26.04 8.90 7.35
N ASP A 102 26.95 9.71 7.89
CA ASP A 102 28.37 9.32 8.11
C ASP A 102 28.48 8.12 9.05
N SER A 103 27.61 8.03 10.06
CA SER A 103 27.59 6.90 10.99
C SER A 103 27.13 5.59 10.34
N PHE A 104 26.35 5.66 9.28
CA PHE A 104 25.85 4.50 8.51
C PHE A 104 26.76 4.12 7.34
N GLU A 105 27.62 5.04 6.86
CA GLU A 105 28.50 4.82 5.70
C GLU A 105 29.36 3.54 5.81
N PRO A 106 30.01 3.21 6.96
CA PRO A 106 30.78 1.97 7.08
C PRO A 106 29.94 0.71 6.86
N PHE A 107 28.69 0.71 7.31
CA PHE A 107 27.77 -0.43 7.15
C PHE A 107 27.25 -0.53 5.72
N MET A 108 27.01 0.62 5.05
CA MET A 108 26.64 0.65 3.63
C MET A 108 27.78 0.09 2.76
N THR A 109 29.02 0.39 3.09
CA THR A 109 30.21 -0.10 2.39
C THR A 109 30.36 -1.63 2.56
N ILE A 110 30.15 -2.16 3.77
CA ILE A 110 30.16 -3.60 4.04
C ILE A 110 29.05 -4.30 3.26
N SER A 111 27.86 -3.74 3.25
CA SER A 111 26.71 -4.28 2.49
C SER A 111 26.93 -4.26 0.97
N ALA A 112 27.70 -3.30 0.45
CA ALA A 112 28.01 -3.18 -0.97
C ALA A 112 29.15 -4.11 -1.42
N GLN A 113 30.12 -4.39 -0.54
CA GLN A 113 31.28 -5.25 -0.83
C GLN A 113 30.97 -6.74 -0.70
N ASP A 114 30.01 -7.09 0.13
CA ASP A 114 29.56 -8.48 0.33
C ASP A 114 28.05 -8.52 0.20
N PRO A 115 27.49 -8.48 -1.05
CA PRO A 115 26.07 -8.71 -1.19
C PRO A 115 25.83 -10.09 -0.60
N PRO A 116 24.94 -10.22 0.40
CA PRO A 116 24.78 -11.48 1.13
C PRO A 116 24.20 -12.53 0.20
N THR A 117 25.06 -13.17 -0.61
CA THR A 117 24.74 -14.39 -1.37
C THR A 117 24.24 -15.49 -0.43
N THR A 118 24.55 -15.37 0.86
CA THR A 118 24.11 -16.28 1.92
C THR A 118 22.62 -16.20 2.22
N HIS A 119 21.93 -15.13 1.80
CA HIS A 119 20.49 -14.91 2.08
C HIS A 119 19.66 -14.67 0.82
N ALA A 120 20.13 -15.16 -0.33
CA ALA A 120 19.37 -15.10 -1.59
C ALA A 120 18.00 -15.79 -1.47
N ILE A 121 17.89 -16.75 -0.54
CA ILE A 121 16.65 -17.44 -0.18
C ILE A 121 16.61 -17.58 1.33
N THR A 122 15.58 -16.99 1.96
CA THR A 122 15.32 -17.12 3.40
C THR A 122 14.04 -17.92 3.62
N VAL A 123 14.08 -18.90 4.51
CA VAL A 123 12.91 -19.67 4.92
C VAL A 123 12.21 -18.97 6.08
N LEU A 124 10.95 -18.62 5.89
CA LEU A 124 10.11 -17.98 6.91
C LEU A 124 9.10 -19.01 7.44
N GLU A 125 9.24 -19.39 8.70
CA GLU A 125 8.37 -20.37 9.35
C GLU A 125 7.36 -19.67 10.27
N GLY A 126 6.07 -20.00 10.08
CA GLY A 126 4.93 -19.46 10.81
C GLY A 126 4.42 -18.13 10.29
N LEU A 127 3.08 -17.95 10.36
CA LEU A 127 2.39 -16.77 9.83
C LEU A 127 2.90 -15.45 10.42
N SER A 128 3.29 -15.44 11.70
CA SER A 128 3.79 -14.23 12.36
C SER A 128 5.09 -13.71 11.70
N ARG A 129 6.05 -14.61 11.40
CA ARG A 129 7.31 -14.24 10.72
C ARG A 129 7.06 -13.83 9.27
N ILE A 130 6.16 -14.55 8.59
CA ILE A 130 5.77 -14.25 7.22
C ILE A 130 5.13 -12.86 7.16
N ASN A 131 4.16 -12.57 8.04
CA ASN A 131 3.51 -11.26 8.08
C ASN A 131 4.48 -10.14 8.42
N ALA A 132 5.36 -10.33 9.42
CA ALA A 132 6.39 -9.33 9.76
C ALA A 132 7.33 -9.01 8.57
N ALA A 133 7.75 -10.03 7.80
CA ALA A 133 8.56 -9.82 6.61
C ALA A 133 7.80 -9.09 5.48
N LEU A 134 6.52 -9.41 5.29
CA LEU A 134 5.65 -8.70 4.34
C LEU A 134 5.42 -7.25 4.76
N ASP A 135 5.20 -6.96 6.05
CA ASP A 135 5.01 -5.62 6.58
C ASP A 135 6.27 -4.77 6.37
N LEU A 136 7.46 -5.34 6.63
CA LEU A 136 8.74 -4.69 6.38
C LEU A 136 8.92 -4.37 4.89
N SER A 137 8.71 -5.36 4.00
CA SER A 137 8.82 -5.13 2.56
C SER A 137 7.78 -4.14 2.03
N THR A 138 6.58 -4.10 2.62
CA THR A 138 5.57 -3.08 2.30
C THR A 138 6.08 -1.69 2.67
N ALA A 139 6.65 -1.52 3.87
CA ALA A 139 7.20 -0.25 4.33
C ALA A 139 8.41 0.23 3.49
N GLU A 140 9.26 -0.69 3.04
CA GLU A 140 10.42 -0.40 2.19
C GLU A 140 10.06 -0.14 0.73
N CYS A 141 8.93 -0.66 0.24
CA CYS A 141 8.48 -0.57 -1.15
C CYS A 141 8.33 0.89 -1.61
N ARG A 142 8.74 1.19 -2.85
CA ARG A 142 8.74 2.55 -3.41
C ARG A 142 8.03 2.70 -4.74
N THR A 143 7.93 1.65 -5.53
CA THR A 143 7.47 1.76 -6.93
C THR A 143 6.27 0.89 -7.25
N GLU A 144 6.35 -0.42 -7.00
CA GLU A 144 5.27 -1.34 -7.37
C GLU A 144 5.19 -2.58 -6.45
N VAL A 145 3.97 -3.06 -6.29
CA VAL A 145 3.66 -4.35 -5.69
C VAL A 145 2.90 -5.20 -6.70
N LEU A 146 3.41 -6.40 -6.98
CA LEU A 146 2.78 -7.38 -7.87
C LEU A 146 2.30 -8.57 -7.04
N THR A 147 1.04 -8.94 -7.16
CA THR A 147 0.52 -10.06 -6.36
C THR A 147 -0.29 -11.05 -7.21
N VAL A 148 -0.05 -12.35 -6.98
CA VAL A 148 -0.86 -13.46 -7.50
C VAL A 148 -1.54 -14.12 -6.32
N GLN A 149 -2.86 -14.20 -6.35
CA GLN A 149 -3.68 -14.65 -5.25
C GLN A 149 -4.62 -15.78 -5.71
N PRO A 150 -4.13 -17.03 -5.75
CA PRO A 150 -4.94 -18.19 -6.12
C PRO A 150 -5.90 -18.56 -4.99
N GLY A 151 -6.98 -19.20 -5.37
CA GLY A 151 -8.07 -19.60 -4.49
C GLY A 151 -9.24 -18.60 -4.55
N GLY A 152 -10.39 -19.02 -4.04
CA GLY A 152 -11.60 -18.20 -3.98
C GLY A 152 -11.46 -17.02 -3.01
N GLY A 153 -12.60 -16.45 -2.58
CA GLY A 153 -12.58 -15.33 -1.62
C GLY A 153 -11.78 -15.64 -0.36
N ARG A 154 -11.01 -14.69 0.10
CA ARG A 154 -10.23 -14.79 1.36
C ARG A 154 -11.17 -14.68 2.56
N SER A 155 -10.71 -15.15 3.73
CA SER A 155 -11.39 -14.89 4.99
C SER A 155 -11.41 -13.38 5.29
N GLU A 156 -12.40 -12.93 6.06
CA GLU A 156 -12.51 -11.51 6.45
C GLU A 156 -11.24 -10.99 7.13
N HIS A 157 -10.63 -11.80 8.00
CA HIS A 157 -9.37 -11.46 8.68
C HIS A 157 -8.22 -11.25 7.68
N ALA A 158 -8.04 -12.17 6.72
CA ALA A 158 -6.99 -12.04 5.72
C ALA A 158 -7.23 -10.88 4.73
N LEU A 159 -8.49 -10.50 4.50
CA LEU A 159 -8.84 -9.30 3.73
C LEU A 159 -8.56 -8.02 4.51
N ALA A 160 -8.80 -8.01 5.84
CA ALA A 160 -8.51 -6.86 6.69
C ALA A 160 -7.00 -6.56 6.73
N GLU A 161 -6.15 -7.57 6.97
CA GLU A 161 -4.68 -7.42 6.93
C GLU A 161 -4.20 -6.95 5.54
N ALA A 162 -4.75 -7.53 4.48
CA ALA A 162 -4.40 -7.14 3.11
C ALA A 162 -4.85 -5.71 2.78
N LEU A 163 -5.98 -5.25 3.35
CA LEU A 163 -6.49 -3.90 3.17
C LEU A 163 -5.58 -2.87 3.85
N GLU A 164 -5.09 -3.16 5.04
CA GLU A 164 -4.17 -2.30 5.77
C GLU A 164 -2.88 -2.08 4.98
N ARG A 165 -2.22 -3.17 4.52
CA ARG A 165 -1.04 -3.09 3.65
C ARG A 165 -1.34 -2.40 2.32
N GLY A 166 -2.48 -2.72 1.70
CA GLY A 166 -2.89 -2.13 0.43
C GLY A 166 -3.08 -0.62 0.53
N ARG A 167 -3.67 -0.12 1.63
CA ARG A 167 -3.83 1.31 1.87
C ARG A 167 -2.49 2.02 2.03
N ASP A 168 -1.56 1.48 2.82
CA ASP A 168 -0.22 2.07 2.95
C ASP A 168 0.46 2.23 1.58
N VAL A 169 0.37 1.22 0.72
CA VAL A 169 0.89 1.25 -0.66
C VAL A 169 0.19 2.33 -1.49
N VAL A 170 -1.14 2.41 -1.42
CA VAL A 170 -1.96 3.36 -2.18
C VAL A 170 -1.70 4.80 -1.74
N ASP A 171 -1.69 5.06 -0.43
CA ASP A 171 -1.49 6.38 0.16
C ASP A 171 -0.11 6.96 -0.20
N ARG A 172 0.88 6.08 -0.42
CA ARG A 172 2.22 6.44 -0.88
C ARG A 172 2.34 6.58 -2.41
N GLY A 173 1.25 6.38 -3.15
CA GLY A 173 1.22 6.50 -4.61
C GLY A 173 1.94 5.36 -5.36
N ILE A 174 2.19 4.23 -4.69
CA ILE A 174 2.85 3.04 -5.24
C ILE A 174 1.85 2.26 -6.08
N SER A 175 2.29 1.69 -7.20
CA SER A 175 1.45 0.86 -8.07
C SER A 175 1.17 -0.51 -7.44
N LEU A 176 -0.09 -0.91 -7.38
CA LEU A 176 -0.50 -2.22 -6.91
C LEU A 176 -1.23 -2.97 -8.02
N ARG A 177 -0.65 -4.08 -8.50
CA ARG A 177 -1.26 -4.96 -9.50
C ARG A 177 -1.54 -6.33 -8.90
N THR A 178 -2.80 -6.75 -8.94
CA THR A 178 -3.24 -8.01 -8.33
C THR A 178 -3.94 -8.91 -9.33
N LEU A 179 -3.49 -10.16 -9.38
CA LEU A 179 -4.14 -11.26 -10.11
C LEU A 179 -4.94 -12.14 -9.15
N TYR A 180 -6.21 -12.29 -9.42
CA TYR A 180 -7.11 -13.23 -8.74
C TYR A 180 -7.64 -14.29 -9.72
N GLN A 181 -8.21 -15.36 -9.19
CA GLN A 181 -9.02 -16.27 -10.02
C GLN A 181 -10.40 -15.65 -10.31
N HIS A 182 -11.01 -16.05 -11.42
CA HIS A 182 -12.33 -15.58 -11.83
C HIS A 182 -13.41 -15.76 -10.75
N THR A 183 -13.26 -16.78 -9.91
CA THR A 183 -14.20 -17.06 -8.81
C THR A 183 -14.35 -15.92 -7.81
N VAL A 184 -13.38 -15.01 -7.69
CA VAL A 184 -13.49 -13.84 -6.79
C VAL A 184 -14.53 -12.82 -7.24
N ARG A 185 -14.93 -12.83 -8.52
CA ARG A 185 -16.00 -11.99 -9.07
C ARG A 185 -17.35 -12.19 -8.39
N HIS A 186 -17.50 -13.32 -7.68
CA HIS A 186 -18.68 -13.66 -6.87
C HIS A 186 -18.42 -13.51 -5.36
N SER A 187 -17.24 -13.04 -4.94
CA SER A 187 -16.88 -12.85 -3.53
C SER A 187 -17.16 -11.41 -3.10
N GLN A 188 -18.24 -11.19 -2.37
CA GLN A 188 -18.61 -9.87 -1.85
C GLN A 188 -17.46 -9.21 -1.06
N GLY A 189 -16.76 -9.98 -0.22
CA GLY A 189 -15.61 -9.46 0.55
C GLY A 189 -14.46 -9.00 -0.33
N THR A 190 -14.14 -9.73 -1.41
CA THR A 190 -13.07 -9.35 -2.33
C THR A 190 -13.46 -8.16 -3.20
N LEU A 191 -14.73 -8.06 -3.62
CA LEU A 191 -15.23 -6.89 -4.34
C LEU A 191 -15.19 -5.64 -3.48
N ALA A 192 -15.67 -5.71 -2.23
CA ALA A 192 -15.59 -4.60 -1.28
C ALA A 192 -14.14 -4.19 -0.95
N TYR A 193 -13.20 -5.15 -0.92
CA TYR A 193 -11.77 -4.86 -0.81
C TYR A 193 -11.26 -4.07 -2.03
N ALA A 194 -11.61 -4.51 -3.23
CA ALA A 194 -11.21 -3.84 -4.47
C ALA A 194 -11.75 -2.40 -4.55
N GLU A 195 -13.02 -2.19 -4.19
CA GLU A 195 -13.66 -0.88 -4.15
C GLU A 195 -12.95 0.09 -3.18
N ARG A 196 -12.54 -0.41 -2.00
CA ARG A 196 -11.84 0.40 -0.98
C ARG A 196 -10.44 0.83 -1.38
N LEU A 197 -9.83 0.18 -2.37
CA LEU A 197 -8.50 0.50 -2.89
C LEU A 197 -8.56 1.24 -4.24
N ALA A 198 -9.75 1.45 -4.80
CA ALA A 198 -9.94 1.99 -6.15
C ALA A 198 -9.46 3.45 -6.34
N GLU A 199 -9.19 4.19 -5.25
CA GLU A 199 -8.75 5.60 -5.30
C GLU A 199 -7.29 5.78 -5.71
N GLY A 200 -6.49 4.69 -5.78
CA GLY A 200 -5.06 4.73 -6.07
C GLY A 200 -4.67 4.14 -7.42
N LYS A 201 -3.37 3.95 -7.63
CA LYS A 201 -2.81 3.22 -8.78
C LYS A 201 -2.98 1.71 -8.58
N VAL A 202 -4.22 1.26 -8.46
CA VAL A 202 -4.57 -0.15 -8.22
C VAL A 202 -5.23 -0.73 -9.46
N GLU A 203 -4.66 -1.84 -9.95
CA GLU A 203 -5.25 -2.61 -11.02
C GLU A 203 -5.47 -4.05 -10.56
N ILE A 204 -6.69 -4.54 -10.74
CA ILE A 204 -7.05 -5.91 -10.41
C ILE A 204 -7.54 -6.60 -11.67
N ARG A 205 -6.92 -7.74 -11.98
CA ARG A 205 -7.32 -8.59 -13.09
C ARG A 205 -7.60 -10.00 -12.59
N THR A 206 -8.29 -10.77 -13.40
CA THR A 206 -8.65 -12.16 -13.06
C THR A 206 -8.29 -13.12 -14.18
N LEU A 207 -7.90 -14.34 -13.78
CA LEU A 207 -7.63 -15.46 -14.66
C LEU A 207 -8.44 -16.68 -14.21
N GLU A 208 -8.65 -17.61 -15.10
CA GLU A 208 -9.33 -18.84 -14.81
C GLU A 208 -8.50 -19.72 -13.85
N GLU A 209 -7.23 -19.90 -14.16
CA GLU A 209 -6.28 -20.65 -13.35
C GLU A 209 -5.08 -19.80 -12.93
N LEU A 210 -4.65 -19.97 -11.70
CA LEU A 210 -3.41 -19.42 -11.15
C LEU A 210 -2.61 -20.55 -10.49
N ILE A 211 -1.28 -20.51 -10.62
CA ILE A 211 -0.39 -21.56 -10.13
C ILE A 211 -0.35 -21.56 -8.60
N GLU A 212 0.24 -20.54 -8.00
CA GLU A 212 0.37 -20.41 -6.55
C GLU A 212 0.52 -18.92 -6.18
N ARG A 213 0.45 -18.62 -4.88
CA ARG A 213 0.62 -17.28 -4.36
C ARG A 213 2.01 -16.74 -4.66
N LEU A 214 2.07 -15.49 -5.12
CA LEU A 214 3.29 -14.76 -5.36
C LEU A 214 3.07 -13.31 -4.93
N ILE A 215 4.04 -12.74 -4.22
CA ILE A 215 4.05 -11.30 -3.89
C ILE A 215 5.45 -10.80 -4.23
N ILE A 216 5.56 -9.75 -5.03
CA ILE A 216 6.83 -9.12 -5.42
C ILE A 216 6.75 -7.64 -5.06
N PHE A 217 7.80 -7.12 -4.41
CA PHE A 217 7.97 -5.70 -4.11
C PHE A 217 9.15 -5.16 -4.93
N ASP A 218 8.93 -4.07 -5.67
CA ASP A 218 9.94 -3.32 -6.45
C ASP A 218 10.83 -4.18 -7.36
N ARG A 219 10.45 -5.42 -7.68
CA ARG A 219 11.27 -6.42 -8.37
C ARG A 219 12.62 -6.69 -7.67
N THR A 220 12.69 -6.48 -6.37
CA THR A 220 13.88 -6.71 -5.55
C THR A 220 13.71 -7.86 -4.56
N VAL A 221 12.50 -8.09 -4.10
CA VAL A 221 12.16 -9.20 -3.21
C VAL A 221 10.85 -9.86 -3.64
N ALA A 222 10.81 -11.18 -3.57
CA ALA A 222 9.61 -11.97 -3.86
C ALA A 222 9.32 -12.96 -2.74
N TYR A 223 8.04 -13.24 -2.52
CA TYR A 223 7.56 -14.22 -1.54
C TYR A 223 6.71 -15.28 -2.23
N ILE A 224 7.06 -16.54 -1.99
CA ILE A 224 6.29 -17.69 -2.44
C ILE A 224 6.07 -18.68 -1.29
N PRO A 225 4.94 -19.40 -1.23
CA PRO A 225 4.76 -20.46 -0.22
C PRO A 225 5.67 -21.65 -0.53
N ALA A 226 6.31 -22.19 0.50
CA ALA A 226 7.10 -23.42 0.41
C ALA A 226 6.24 -24.69 0.62
N ARG A 227 5.03 -24.52 1.18
CA ARG A 227 4.08 -25.62 1.46
C ARG A 227 2.65 -25.19 1.13
N SER A 228 1.82 -26.16 0.79
CA SER A 228 0.40 -25.94 0.46
C SER A 228 -0.44 -25.41 1.62
N ASP A 229 -0.02 -25.65 2.88
CA ASP A 229 -0.66 -25.10 4.09
C ASP A 229 -0.29 -23.62 4.34
N ARG A 230 0.68 -23.09 3.58
CA ARG A 230 1.17 -21.71 3.65
C ARG A 230 1.73 -21.30 5.02
N GLN A 231 2.13 -22.27 5.85
CA GLN A 231 2.78 -22.02 7.13
C GLN A 231 4.29 -21.76 6.96
N ILE A 232 4.84 -22.04 5.80
CA ILE A 232 6.24 -21.75 5.44
C ILE A 232 6.24 -21.01 4.12
N ALA A 233 7.00 -19.90 4.07
CA ALA A 233 7.24 -19.14 2.86
C ALA A 233 8.75 -19.02 2.59
N LEU A 234 9.08 -18.79 1.33
CA LEU A 234 10.42 -18.41 0.91
C LEU A 234 10.42 -16.92 0.58
N GLU A 235 11.32 -16.18 1.18
CA GLU A 235 11.71 -14.84 0.78
C GLU A 235 12.88 -14.96 -0.19
N LEU A 236 12.74 -14.43 -1.38
CA LEU A 236 13.70 -14.52 -2.48
C LEU A 236 14.23 -13.12 -2.76
N ARG A 237 15.55 -12.96 -2.70
CA ARG A 237 16.26 -11.70 -3.00
C ARG A 237 17.30 -11.86 -4.12
N HIS A 238 17.41 -13.06 -4.71
CA HIS A 238 18.28 -13.26 -5.86
C HIS A 238 17.74 -12.57 -7.10
N PRO A 239 18.45 -11.59 -7.70
CA PRO A 239 17.91 -10.78 -8.79
C PRO A 239 17.35 -11.60 -9.95
N GLY A 240 18.07 -12.63 -10.40
CA GLY A 240 17.64 -13.49 -11.51
C GLY A 240 16.37 -14.29 -11.19
N LEU A 241 16.15 -14.72 -9.92
CA LEU A 241 14.91 -15.40 -9.52
C LEU A 241 13.74 -14.43 -9.44
N VAL A 242 13.96 -13.25 -8.86
CA VAL A 242 12.93 -12.23 -8.73
C VAL A 242 12.50 -11.72 -10.10
N ASP A 243 13.46 -11.46 -11.00
CA ASP A 243 13.18 -11.04 -12.37
C ASP A 243 12.39 -12.13 -13.15
N TYR A 244 12.78 -13.40 -13.03
CA TYR A 244 12.04 -14.51 -13.63
C TYR A 244 10.58 -14.56 -13.13
N LEU A 245 10.36 -14.44 -11.82
CA LEU A 245 9.02 -14.42 -11.24
C LEU A 245 8.21 -13.20 -11.68
N ALA A 246 8.85 -12.04 -11.81
CA ALA A 246 8.21 -10.84 -12.34
C ALA A 246 7.80 -11.02 -13.81
N GLN A 247 8.63 -11.66 -14.63
CA GLN A 247 8.28 -11.99 -16.01
C GLN A 247 7.11 -12.99 -16.09
N VAL A 248 7.08 -13.99 -15.21
CA VAL A 248 5.93 -14.91 -15.10
C VAL A 248 4.66 -14.13 -14.76
N PHE A 249 4.73 -13.21 -13.80
CA PHE A 249 3.60 -12.31 -13.48
C PHE A 249 3.14 -11.53 -14.71
N GLU A 250 4.04 -10.91 -15.46
CA GLU A 250 3.71 -10.12 -16.66
C GLU A 250 3.05 -10.97 -17.77
N GLN A 251 3.47 -12.22 -17.93
CA GLN A 251 2.82 -13.15 -18.87
C GLN A 251 1.38 -13.44 -18.46
N LEU A 252 1.15 -13.72 -17.18
CA LEU A 252 -0.18 -13.93 -16.64
C LEU A 252 -1.03 -12.66 -16.73
N TRP A 253 -0.43 -11.50 -16.44
CA TRP A 253 -1.10 -10.19 -16.47
C TRP A 253 -1.65 -9.85 -17.85
N ARG A 254 -0.90 -10.10 -18.92
CA ARG A 254 -1.34 -9.85 -20.30
C ARG A 254 -2.56 -10.69 -20.70
N ARG A 255 -2.70 -11.90 -20.15
CA ARG A 255 -3.80 -12.82 -20.43
C ARG A 255 -5.01 -12.59 -19.52
N ALA A 256 -4.86 -11.78 -18.49
CA ALA A 256 -5.86 -11.60 -17.46
C ALA A 256 -6.89 -10.54 -17.83
N THR A 257 -8.16 -10.79 -17.52
CA THR A 257 -9.29 -9.87 -17.75
C THR A 257 -9.44 -8.89 -16.59
N PRO A 258 -9.54 -7.58 -16.81
CA PRO A 258 -9.84 -6.60 -15.77
C PRO A 258 -11.04 -6.99 -14.92
N LEU A 259 -11.00 -6.73 -13.61
CA LEU A 259 -12.09 -7.08 -12.69
C LEU A 259 -13.39 -6.33 -13.04
N THR A 260 -13.29 -5.13 -13.61
CA THR A 260 -14.41 -4.30 -14.04
C THR A 260 -15.09 -4.81 -15.32
N GLU A 261 -14.40 -5.60 -16.12
CA GLU A 261 -14.98 -6.21 -17.33
C GLU A 261 -15.75 -7.47 -16.97
N GLN A 262 -16.88 -7.68 -17.61
CA GLN A 262 -17.62 -8.92 -17.45
C GLN A 262 -16.86 -10.05 -18.15
N VAL A 263 -16.57 -11.13 -17.41
CA VAL A 263 -16.17 -12.39 -18.02
C VAL A 263 -17.43 -13.06 -18.49
N SER A 264 -17.56 -13.28 -19.78
CA SER A 264 -18.71 -14.00 -20.34
C SER A 264 -18.65 -15.46 -19.84
N TYR A 265 -19.56 -15.77 -18.91
CA TYR A 265 -19.86 -17.14 -18.50
C TYR A 265 -21.03 -17.69 -19.32
N GLU A 266 -21.34 -17.03 -20.43
CA GLU A 266 -22.40 -17.54 -21.29
C GLU A 266 -22.06 -18.96 -21.72
N PRO A 267 -23.05 -19.88 -21.63
CA PRO A 267 -22.85 -21.20 -22.15
C PRO A 267 -22.49 -21.08 -23.64
N THR A 268 -21.45 -21.75 -24.06
CA THR A 268 -21.20 -21.96 -25.49
C THR A 268 -22.43 -22.57 -26.13
N PRO A 269 -22.55 -22.59 -27.48
CA PRO A 269 -23.67 -23.25 -28.18
C PRO A 269 -23.97 -24.65 -27.65
N ASP A 270 -22.99 -25.30 -27.03
CA ASP A 270 -23.08 -26.63 -26.41
C ASP A 270 -23.65 -26.62 -24.98
N GLY A 271 -24.03 -25.43 -24.42
CA GLY A 271 -24.59 -25.28 -23.08
C GLY A 271 -23.58 -25.44 -21.94
N ILE A 272 -22.25 -25.41 -22.24
CA ILE A 272 -21.16 -25.59 -21.28
C ILE A 272 -20.50 -24.25 -20.98
N THR A 273 -20.42 -23.92 -19.70
CA THR A 273 -19.78 -22.67 -19.23
C THR A 273 -18.26 -22.82 -19.20
N GLY A 274 -17.51 -21.68 -19.22
CA GLY A 274 -16.04 -21.67 -19.12
C GLY A 274 -15.53 -22.45 -17.90
N ILE A 275 -16.14 -22.24 -16.72
CA ILE A 275 -15.79 -22.98 -15.50
C ILE A 275 -16.02 -24.51 -15.63
N GLN A 276 -17.05 -24.94 -16.36
CA GLN A 276 -17.27 -26.34 -16.62
C GLN A 276 -16.24 -26.91 -17.61
N ARG A 277 -15.75 -26.09 -18.55
CA ARG A 277 -14.68 -26.48 -19.48
C ARG A 277 -13.36 -26.67 -18.73
N SER A 278 -13.00 -25.76 -17.81
CA SER A 278 -11.82 -25.93 -16.96
C SER A 278 -11.91 -27.15 -16.07
N ILE A 279 -13.09 -27.44 -15.50
CA ILE A 279 -13.33 -28.65 -14.74
C ILE A 279 -13.17 -29.90 -15.63
N ALA A 280 -13.70 -29.88 -16.87
CA ALA A 280 -13.60 -30.97 -17.84
C ALA A 280 -12.13 -31.28 -18.18
N LYS A 281 -11.31 -30.22 -18.42
CA LYS A 281 -9.87 -30.35 -18.67
C LYS A 281 -9.16 -31.06 -17.52
N LEU A 282 -9.36 -30.58 -16.30
CA LEU A 282 -8.74 -31.17 -15.11
C LEU A 282 -9.23 -32.60 -14.81
N LEU A 283 -10.50 -32.89 -15.15
CA LEU A 283 -11.05 -34.26 -15.06
C LEU A 283 -10.34 -35.23 -15.99
N VAL A 284 -10.10 -34.84 -17.24
CA VAL A 284 -9.40 -35.66 -18.25
C VAL A 284 -7.93 -35.84 -17.89
N GLU A 285 -7.31 -34.84 -17.27
CA GLU A 285 -5.95 -34.91 -16.70
C GLU A 285 -5.88 -35.82 -15.45
N GLY A 286 -7.00 -36.33 -14.96
CA GLY A 286 -7.06 -37.32 -13.87
C GLY A 286 -7.15 -36.74 -12.46
N TYR A 287 -7.35 -35.43 -12.31
CA TYR A 287 -7.48 -34.81 -10.99
C TYR A 287 -8.77 -35.24 -10.27
N VAL A 288 -8.67 -35.42 -8.94
CA VAL A 288 -9.82 -35.65 -8.05
C VAL A 288 -10.54 -34.34 -7.71
N ASP A 289 -11.82 -34.42 -7.30
CA ASP A 289 -12.67 -33.24 -7.05
C ASP A 289 -12.05 -32.23 -6.09
N GLU A 290 -11.34 -32.69 -5.04
CA GLU A 290 -10.67 -31.83 -4.06
C GLU A 290 -9.51 -31.08 -4.70
N ALA A 291 -8.77 -31.70 -5.61
CA ALA A 291 -7.67 -31.06 -6.32
C ALA A 291 -8.19 -30.05 -7.36
N ILE A 292 -9.25 -30.40 -8.08
CA ILE A 292 -9.94 -29.50 -9.03
C ILE A 292 -10.49 -28.28 -8.28
N ALA A 293 -11.22 -28.52 -7.19
CA ALA A 293 -11.79 -27.43 -6.38
C ALA A 293 -10.71 -26.46 -5.88
N ARG A 294 -9.59 -26.99 -5.38
CA ARG A 294 -8.46 -26.20 -4.92
C ARG A 294 -7.83 -25.38 -6.07
N ARG A 295 -7.62 -26.03 -7.22
CA ARG A 295 -6.97 -25.39 -8.38
C ARG A 295 -7.82 -24.30 -8.99
N LEU A 296 -9.15 -24.46 -9.01
CA LEU A 296 -10.10 -23.47 -9.51
C LEU A 296 -10.60 -22.49 -8.44
N GLY A 297 -10.08 -22.57 -7.22
CA GLY A 297 -10.40 -21.63 -6.14
C GLY A 297 -11.86 -21.70 -5.67
N MET A 298 -12.47 -22.87 -5.69
CA MET A 298 -13.84 -23.10 -5.24
C MET A 298 -13.90 -24.16 -4.12
N ASN A 299 -15.02 -24.24 -3.40
CA ASN A 299 -15.21 -25.33 -2.46
C ASN A 299 -15.58 -26.63 -3.20
N VAL A 300 -15.27 -27.78 -2.58
CA VAL A 300 -15.50 -29.10 -3.16
C VAL A 300 -16.98 -29.34 -3.51
N ARG A 301 -17.90 -28.82 -2.69
CA ARG A 301 -19.35 -28.94 -2.95
C ARG A 301 -19.75 -28.25 -4.25
N THR A 302 -19.24 -27.03 -4.47
CA THR A 302 -19.48 -26.27 -5.71
C THR A 302 -18.86 -26.97 -6.91
N CYS A 303 -17.64 -27.50 -6.77
CA CYS A 303 -16.98 -28.28 -7.81
C CYS A 303 -17.83 -29.49 -8.21
N ARG A 304 -18.30 -30.28 -7.24
CA ARG A 304 -19.18 -31.42 -7.49
C ARG A 304 -20.49 -31.05 -8.16
N ALA A 305 -21.08 -29.90 -7.80
CA ALA A 305 -22.29 -29.40 -8.46
C ALA A 305 -22.04 -29.08 -9.94
N HIS A 306 -20.89 -28.45 -10.27
CA HIS A 306 -20.50 -28.21 -11.66
C HIS A 306 -20.22 -29.50 -12.42
N ILE A 307 -19.55 -30.50 -11.81
CA ILE A 307 -19.32 -31.83 -12.39
C ILE A 307 -20.64 -32.54 -12.68
N ALA A 308 -21.59 -32.51 -11.73
CA ALA A 308 -22.91 -33.10 -11.92
C ALA A 308 -23.68 -32.44 -13.06
N LYS A 309 -23.63 -31.10 -13.16
CA LYS A 309 -24.26 -30.36 -14.26
C LYS A 309 -23.61 -30.71 -15.61
N LEU A 310 -22.28 -30.80 -15.66
CA LEU A 310 -21.53 -31.20 -16.85
C LEU A 310 -21.90 -32.63 -17.28
N ALA A 311 -21.98 -33.57 -16.31
CA ALA A 311 -22.42 -34.93 -16.55
C ALA A 311 -23.84 -35.01 -17.13
N THR A 312 -24.77 -34.18 -16.60
CA THR A 312 -26.14 -34.08 -17.14
C THR A 312 -26.14 -33.55 -18.56
N THR A 313 -25.37 -32.47 -18.83
CA THR A 313 -25.29 -31.85 -20.18
C THR A 313 -24.73 -32.83 -21.21
N LEU A 314 -23.76 -33.68 -20.84
CA LEU A 314 -23.13 -34.67 -21.73
C LEU A 314 -23.80 -36.04 -21.70
N GLY A 315 -24.85 -36.24 -20.89
CA GLY A 315 -25.55 -37.54 -20.79
C GLY A 315 -24.73 -38.64 -20.12
N SER A 316 -23.83 -38.26 -19.18
CA SER A 316 -22.94 -39.22 -18.52
C SER A 316 -23.55 -39.77 -17.22
N GLY A 317 -23.46 -41.08 -17.02
CA GLY A 317 -23.88 -41.78 -15.80
C GLY A 317 -22.74 -42.09 -14.82
N SER A 318 -21.47 -41.87 -15.20
CA SER A 318 -20.31 -42.15 -14.35
C SER A 318 -19.14 -41.23 -14.66
N ARG A 319 -18.20 -41.09 -13.69
CA ARG A 319 -17.00 -40.25 -13.86
C ARG A 319 -16.14 -40.72 -15.05
N ALA A 320 -15.97 -42.04 -15.22
CA ALA A 320 -15.19 -42.59 -16.33
C ALA A 320 -15.85 -42.28 -17.67
N GLN A 321 -17.17 -42.45 -17.77
CA GLN A 321 -17.96 -42.12 -18.97
C GLN A 321 -17.90 -40.62 -19.24
N LEU A 322 -17.93 -39.75 -18.19
CA LEU A 322 -17.82 -38.32 -18.33
C LEU A 322 -16.48 -37.93 -18.97
N GLY A 323 -15.37 -38.48 -18.49
CA GLY A 323 -14.05 -38.23 -19.08
C GLY A 323 -13.98 -38.62 -20.55
N TYR A 324 -14.55 -39.76 -20.91
CA TYR A 324 -14.64 -40.25 -22.31
C TYR A 324 -15.48 -39.29 -23.18
N LEU A 325 -16.66 -38.90 -22.72
CA LEU A 325 -17.56 -37.99 -23.45
C LEU A 325 -16.95 -36.58 -23.60
N VAL A 326 -16.25 -36.06 -22.59
CA VAL A 326 -15.50 -34.83 -22.67
C VAL A 326 -14.43 -34.88 -23.77
N ALA A 327 -13.66 -35.99 -23.83
CA ALA A 327 -12.64 -36.16 -24.86
C ALA A 327 -13.24 -36.27 -26.27
N GLN A 328 -14.44 -36.88 -26.43
CA GLN A 328 -15.12 -36.97 -27.71
C GLN A 328 -15.84 -35.70 -28.15
N SER A 329 -16.30 -34.89 -27.22
CA SER A 329 -17.18 -33.72 -27.51
C SER A 329 -16.47 -32.55 -28.19
N GLY A 330 -15.13 -32.57 -28.25
CA GLY A 330 -14.35 -31.42 -28.75
C GLY A 330 -14.34 -30.20 -27.83
N ILE A 331 -14.96 -30.31 -26.63
CA ILE A 331 -15.04 -29.20 -25.64
C ILE A 331 -13.65 -28.66 -25.26
N LEU A 332 -12.62 -29.54 -25.33
CA LEU A 332 -11.24 -29.20 -24.97
C LEU A 332 -10.40 -28.72 -26.16
N ASN A 333 -10.93 -28.75 -27.38
CA ASN A 333 -10.25 -28.20 -28.53
C ASN A 333 -10.27 -26.67 -28.39
N GLU A 334 -9.10 -26.08 -28.19
CA GLU A 334 -8.95 -24.62 -28.21
C GLU A 334 -9.38 -24.14 -29.60
N GLU A 335 -10.30 -23.17 -29.65
CA GLU A 335 -10.44 -22.36 -30.85
C GLU A 335 -9.14 -21.59 -30.98
N GLU A 336 -8.25 -22.01 -31.90
CA GLU A 336 -7.18 -21.20 -32.42
C GLU A 336 -7.82 -19.95 -33.07
N ASN A 337 -7.83 -18.85 -32.33
CA ASN A 337 -8.10 -17.52 -32.86
C ASN A 337 -7.08 -16.53 -32.30
#